data_d82d313f01f6df31929cfeb163f0bf0b
#
_entry.id   d82d313f01f6df31929cfeb163f0bf0b
#
_cell.length_a   1.000
_cell.length_b   1.000
_cell.length_c   1.000
_cell.angle_alpha   90.00
_cell.angle_beta   90.00
_cell.angle_gamma   90.00
#
_symmetry.space_group_name_H-M   'P 1'
#
loop_
_entity.id
_entity.type
_entity.pdbx_description
1 polymer ?
#
loop_
_entity_poly.entity_id
_entity_poly.type
_entity_poly.pdbx_seq_one_letter_code
_entity_poly.pdbx_strand_id
1 'polypeptide(L)'
;MKRIMITFAWTVCVLTACDKNKPSQTEMQALPVDVAKPLVENVTLTKDYPGYLEAESTVDLVGRVNGILQSKNFAPGSRVRQGQVLFVIEPTLYENSVKQAEAELKTAKANLEYAVSSYQRMKEAIKSDAVSRIQYLQAESHVAACEAAVSNAEAALKTARTNLSYCYVKAPCDGVVDVSAYSVGAYIGGALQPVKLATVYKDNRMYSYFNIADNQYLTYELAQEAASKIPAETHFVTLRLGTDGAQSWKAKLDYLSPNVTLTTGTLRLRAELDNPDGMLRPGLFVSVTLPYGEARNAVLVNDASIGTDQLGKYLYVVNDSDIVNYRHIEVGQLADHNMRVVKSGLSPSERYVTKALLKVRQGMKIKPIEQTNKLQ
;
A
#
# COMPACT_ATOMS: atom_id res chain seq x y z
N MET A 1 -64.68 -66.72 59.82
CA MET A 1 -64.97 -68.13 59.44
C MET A 1 -63.79 -68.64 58.63
N LYS A 2 -63.14 -69.66 59.18
CA LYS A 2 -62.50 -70.76 58.44
C LYS A 2 -61.49 -70.37 57.37
N ARG A 3 -60.30 -70.84 57.30
CA ARG A 3 -59.58 -72.02 57.83
C ARG A 3 -58.16 -71.87 57.26
N ILE A 4 -57.19 -71.97 58.02
CA ILE A 4 -56.27 -73.10 58.30
C ILE A 4 -55.06 -73.06 57.40
N MET A 5 -53.93 -72.73 57.99
CA MET A 5 -52.85 -73.60 58.48
C MET A 5 -52.28 -74.60 57.44
N ILE A 6 -50.96 -74.68 57.53
CA ILE A 6 -50.09 -75.77 57.03
C ILE A 6 -49.44 -75.41 55.73
N THR A 7 -48.12 -75.24 55.61
CA THR A 7 -47.02 -75.99 56.22
C THR A 7 -45.73 -75.23 56.12
N PHE A 8 -45.13 -75.00 57.15
CA PHE A 8 -43.76 -75.18 57.58
C PHE A 8 -43.17 -76.48 56.98
N ALA A 9 -42.13 -76.36 56.28
CA ALA A 9 -40.98 -77.25 56.15
C ALA A 9 -40.43 -77.27 54.72
N TRP A 10 -39.35 -76.87 54.56
CA TRP A 10 -38.14 -77.43 53.97
C TRP A 10 -37.20 -76.26 53.62
N THR A 11 -36.37 -75.91 54.58
CA THR A 11 -35.06 -76.48 54.81
C THR A 11 -34.02 -75.90 53.83
N VAL A 12 -33.25 -74.99 54.41
CA VAL A 12 -31.82 -75.27 54.60
C VAL A 12 -31.22 -76.21 53.55
N CYS A 13 -30.58 -75.57 52.59
CA CYS A 13 -29.36 -76.01 51.94
C CYS A 13 -29.26 -75.28 50.64
N VAL A 14 -28.56 -74.20 50.56
CA VAL A 14 -27.46 -73.91 49.59
C VAL A 14 -26.80 -72.64 50.04
N LEU A 15 -26.03 -72.69 51.04
CA LEU A 15 -24.93 -71.75 51.30
C LEU A 15 -23.68 -72.44 50.78
N THR A 16 -23.31 -72.25 49.49
CA THR A 16 -21.94 -72.39 49.01
C THR A 16 -21.96 -72.10 47.51
N ALA A 17 -21.77 -70.86 47.15
CA ALA A 17 -21.06 -70.45 45.91
C ALA A 17 -20.88 -68.95 45.98
N CYS A 18 -20.10 -68.43 46.90
CA CYS A 18 -19.38 -67.21 46.70
C CYS A 18 -18.19 -67.48 45.76
N ASP A 19 -18.44 -67.58 44.52
CA ASP A 19 -17.40 -67.49 43.52
C ASP A 19 -16.97 -66.01 43.47
N LYS A 20 -15.72 -65.80 43.90
CA LYS A 20 -15.04 -64.50 43.76
C LYS A 20 -14.79 -64.23 42.31
N ASN A 21 -15.78 -63.76 41.56
CA ASN A 21 -15.56 -63.07 40.34
C ASN A 21 -15.05 -61.65 40.71
N LYS A 22 -13.74 -61.54 40.87
CA LYS A 22 -13.07 -60.27 40.71
C LYS A 22 -13.51 -59.72 39.32
N PRO A 23 -14.02 -58.50 39.25
CA PRO A 23 -14.22 -57.93 37.97
C PRO A 23 -12.84 -57.92 37.27
N SER A 24 -12.69 -58.70 36.21
CA SER A 24 -11.60 -58.63 35.30
C SER A 24 -11.57 -57.17 34.89
N GLN A 25 -10.57 -56.43 35.34
CA GLN A 25 -10.20 -55.16 34.70
C GLN A 25 -9.89 -55.52 33.27
N THR A 26 -10.88 -55.33 32.42
CA THR A 26 -10.64 -55.29 31.00
C THR A 26 -9.59 -54.17 30.84
N GLU A 27 -8.34 -54.56 30.66
CA GLU A 27 -7.32 -53.60 30.21
C GLU A 27 -7.91 -52.93 28.97
N MET A 28 -8.38 -51.71 29.15
CA MET A 28 -8.81 -50.90 28.01
C MET A 28 -7.61 -50.84 27.07
N GLN A 29 -7.72 -51.53 25.95
CA GLN A 29 -6.69 -51.50 24.93
C GLN A 29 -6.37 -50.05 24.64
N ALA A 30 -5.13 -49.67 24.92
CA ALA A 30 -4.69 -48.29 24.72
C ALA A 30 -4.97 -47.87 23.27
N LEU A 31 -5.78 -46.84 23.10
CA LEU A 31 -6.20 -46.34 21.80
C LEU A 31 -4.97 -45.86 21.01
N PRO A 32 -4.76 -46.31 19.77
CA PRO A 32 -3.70 -45.74 18.92
C PRO A 32 -4.03 -44.30 18.59
N VAL A 33 -3.12 -43.38 18.92
CA VAL A 33 -3.28 -41.93 18.74
C VAL A 33 -2.01 -41.34 18.11
N ASP A 34 -2.19 -40.53 17.05
CA ASP A 34 -1.12 -39.84 16.43
C ASP A 34 -0.57 -38.73 17.35
N VAL A 35 0.72 -38.78 17.61
CA VAL A 35 1.44 -37.79 18.43
C VAL A 35 2.64 -37.24 17.67
N ALA A 36 3.00 -36.00 17.94
CA ALA A 36 4.21 -35.40 17.40
C ALA A 36 4.94 -34.57 18.46
N LYS A 37 6.21 -34.30 18.20
CA LYS A 37 6.95 -33.27 18.93
C LYS A 37 6.74 -31.91 18.25
N PRO A 38 6.70 -30.82 19.02
CA PRO A 38 6.69 -29.48 18.45
C PRO A 38 7.91 -29.24 17.56
N LEU A 39 7.73 -28.45 16.50
CA LEU A 39 8.84 -27.97 15.70
C LEU A 39 9.40 -26.69 16.36
N VAL A 40 10.71 -26.54 16.35
CA VAL A 40 11.37 -25.34 16.91
C VAL A 40 12.12 -24.64 15.79
N GLU A 41 11.61 -23.49 15.40
CA GLU A 41 12.16 -22.68 14.31
C GLU A 41 12.08 -21.18 14.62
N ASN A 42 12.87 -20.40 13.91
CA ASN A 42 12.73 -18.94 13.93
C ASN A 42 11.56 -18.53 13.03
N VAL A 43 10.64 -17.76 13.59
CA VAL A 43 9.43 -17.32 12.90
C VAL A 43 9.41 -15.80 12.82
N THR A 44 9.27 -15.25 11.62
CA THR A 44 9.04 -13.83 11.43
C THR A 44 7.63 -13.48 11.92
N LEU A 45 7.56 -12.57 12.87
CA LEU A 45 6.29 -12.07 13.37
C LEU A 45 5.74 -11.03 12.39
N THR A 46 4.54 -11.27 11.88
CA THR A 46 3.89 -10.40 10.91
C THR A 46 2.51 -9.96 11.40
N LYS A 47 2.07 -8.82 10.92
CA LYS A 47 0.70 -8.33 11.14
C LYS A 47 0.13 -7.73 9.86
N ASP A 48 -1.15 -8.04 9.61
CA ASP A 48 -1.86 -7.53 8.45
C ASP A 48 -2.56 -6.20 8.78
N TYR A 49 -2.43 -5.25 7.86
CA TYR A 49 -3.06 -3.94 7.93
C TYR A 49 -3.84 -3.68 6.64
N PRO A 50 -5.02 -3.08 6.72
CA PRO A 50 -5.70 -2.59 5.53
C PRO A 50 -4.94 -1.41 4.95
N GLY A 51 -4.74 -1.44 3.63
CA GLY A 51 -4.08 -0.39 2.89
C GLY A 51 -4.78 -0.13 1.55
N TYR A 52 -4.33 0.89 0.85
CA TYR A 52 -4.79 1.23 -0.49
C TYR A 52 -3.63 1.69 -1.35
N LEU A 53 -3.79 1.53 -2.65
CA LEU A 53 -2.79 1.89 -3.64
C LEU A 53 -3.04 3.30 -4.18
N GLU A 54 -1.97 4.08 -4.32
CA GLU A 54 -1.96 5.34 -5.05
C GLU A 54 -0.93 5.28 -6.18
N ALA A 55 -1.16 6.04 -7.25
CA ALA A 55 -0.16 6.21 -8.30
C ALA A 55 1.04 7.03 -7.76
N GLU A 56 2.22 6.86 -8.35
CA GLU A 56 3.40 7.67 -8.03
C GLU A 56 3.10 9.18 -8.11
N SER A 57 2.30 9.57 -9.08
CA SER A 57 1.81 10.94 -9.23
C SER A 57 0.45 10.95 -9.93
N THR A 58 -0.43 11.82 -9.45
CA THR A 58 -1.74 12.07 -10.05
C THR A 58 -1.78 13.54 -10.45
N VAL A 59 -1.90 13.83 -11.75
CA VAL A 59 -1.87 15.20 -12.25
C VAL A 59 -3.14 15.52 -13.02
N ASP A 60 -3.83 16.55 -12.57
CA ASP A 60 -5.00 17.07 -13.27
C ASP A 60 -4.58 17.93 -14.46
N LEU A 61 -5.05 17.56 -15.64
CA LEU A 61 -4.94 18.36 -16.85
C LEU A 61 -5.97 19.49 -16.77
N VAL A 62 -5.49 20.73 -16.86
CA VAL A 62 -6.36 21.90 -16.73
C VAL A 62 -6.30 22.78 -17.98
N GLY A 63 -7.45 23.24 -18.41
CA GLY A 63 -7.57 24.35 -19.38
C GLY A 63 -7.24 25.66 -18.67
N ARG A 64 -6.34 26.47 -19.29
CA ARG A 64 -5.90 27.74 -18.73
C ARG A 64 -6.31 28.92 -19.60
N VAL A 65 -6.95 28.66 -20.72
CA VAL A 65 -7.40 29.67 -21.72
C VAL A 65 -8.88 29.43 -22.02
N ASN A 66 -9.52 30.48 -22.51
CA ASN A 66 -10.91 30.41 -22.93
C ASN A 66 -10.98 30.00 -24.40
N GLY A 67 -11.96 29.17 -24.75
CA GLY A 67 -12.18 28.74 -26.13
C GLY A 67 -13.00 27.47 -26.23
N ILE A 68 -13.33 27.08 -27.46
CA ILE A 68 -14.05 25.83 -27.73
C ILE A 68 -13.04 24.67 -27.76
N LEU A 69 -13.34 23.55 -27.15
CA LEU A 69 -12.54 22.32 -27.22
C LEU A 69 -12.62 21.77 -28.66
N GLN A 70 -11.57 21.93 -29.44
CA GLN A 70 -11.54 21.60 -30.86
C GLN A 70 -11.28 20.11 -31.08
N SER A 71 -10.37 19.53 -30.33
CA SER A 71 -10.05 18.09 -30.43
C SER A 71 -9.59 17.49 -29.13
N LYS A 72 -9.76 16.15 -29.04
CA LYS A 72 -9.26 15.28 -27.99
C LYS A 72 -8.50 14.13 -28.66
N ASN A 73 -7.18 14.05 -28.40
CA ASN A 73 -6.24 13.19 -29.14
C ASN A 73 -5.80 11.97 -28.32
N PHE A 74 -6.73 11.40 -27.58
CA PHE A 74 -6.49 10.16 -26.81
C PHE A 74 -7.79 9.37 -26.63
N ALA A 75 -7.66 8.08 -26.36
CA ALA A 75 -8.75 7.25 -25.91
C ALA A 75 -8.78 7.19 -24.35
N PRO A 76 -9.95 7.22 -23.70
CA PRO A 76 -10.03 7.05 -22.26
C PRO A 76 -9.34 5.76 -21.79
N GLY A 77 -8.54 5.84 -20.73
CA GLY A 77 -7.77 4.72 -20.22
C GLY A 77 -6.54 4.33 -21.03
N SER A 78 -6.18 5.08 -22.09
CA SER A 78 -4.97 4.82 -22.88
C SER A 78 -3.71 5.35 -22.21
N ARG A 79 -2.56 4.72 -22.51
CA ARG A 79 -1.25 5.24 -22.13
C ARG A 79 -0.87 6.44 -22.99
N VAL A 80 -0.34 7.47 -22.33
CA VAL A 80 0.14 8.70 -22.95
C VAL A 80 1.60 8.94 -22.56
N ARG A 81 2.31 9.69 -23.42
CA ARG A 81 3.72 10.06 -23.19
C ARG A 81 3.82 11.52 -22.77
N GLN A 82 4.82 11.83 -21.97
CA GLN A 82 5.13 13.20 -21.59
C GLN A 82 5.29 14.09 -22.86
N GLY A 83 4.64 15.26 -22.83
CA GLY A 83 4.64 16.20 -23.96
C GLY A 83 3.64 15.90 -25.08
N GLN A 84 2.97 14.75 -25.08
CA GLN A 84 1.90 14.43 -26.03
C GLN A 84 0.75 15.41 -25.89
N VAL A 85 0.29 16.01 -27.02
CA VAL A 85 -0.88 16.90 -27.04
C VAL A 85 -2.15 16.07 -26.86
N LEU A 86 -2.87 16.29 -25.77
CA LEU A 86 -4.08 15.55 -25.42
C LEU A 86 -5.35 16.33 -25.79
N PHE A 87 -5.34 17.64 -25.60
CA PHE A 87 -6.47 18.49 -25.96
C PHE A 87 -5.99 19.69 -26.78
N VAL A 88 -6.83 20.14 -27.68
CA VAL A 88 -6.64 21.38 -28.42
C VAL A 88 -7.85 22.28 -28.18
N ILE A 89 -7.64 23.39 -27.50
CA ILE A 89 -8.60 24.48 -27.35
C ILE A 89 -8.38 25.44 -28.53
N GLU A 90 -9.42 25.95 -29.13
CA GLU A 90 -9.40 26.78 -30.34
C GLU A 90 -8.25 27.82 -30.31
N PRO A 91 -7.21 27.71 -31.19
CA PRO A 91 -6.03 28.55 -31.12
C PRO A 91 -6.14 29.84 -31.92
N THR A 92 -7.16 29.98 -32.76
CA THR A 92 -7.26 31.02 -33.80
C THR A 92 -7.06 32.43 -33.23
N LEU A 93 -7.72 32.78 -32.15
CA LEU A 93 -7.60 34.10 -31.51
C LEU A 93 -6.21 34.34 -30.93
N TYR A 94 -5.61 33.31 -30.39
CA TYR A 94 -4.26 33.36 -29.78
C TYR A 94 -3.17 33.42 -30.83
N GLU A 95 -3.33 32.74 -31.97
CA GLU A 95 -2.45 32.85 -33.13
C GLU A 95 -2.45 34.29 -33.72
N ASN A 96 -3.64 34.89 -33.84
CA ASN A 96 -3.76 36.28 -34.29
C ASN A 96 -3.10 37.23 -33.29
N SER A 97 -3.23 37.02 -31.99
CA SER A 97 -2.55 37.82 -30.97
C SER A 97 -1.02 37.70 -31.04
N VAL A 98 -0.49 36.52 -31.36
CA VAL A 98 0.95 36.33 -31.61
C VAL A 98 1.40 37.12 -32.84
N LYS A 99 0.66 37.03 -33.97
CA LYS A 99 0.97 37.77 -35.19
C LYS A 99 0.96 39.28 -34.96
N GLN A 100 -0.02 39.78 -34.18
CA GLN A 100 -0.09 41.18 -33.80
C GLN A 100 1.13 41.62 -32.99
N ALA A 101 1.48 40.88 -31.94
CA ALA A 101 2.64 41.18 -31.11
C ALA A 101 3.97 41.08 -31.88
N GLU A 102 4.09 40.16 -32.85
CA GLU A 102 5.24 40.08 -33.74
C GLU A 102 5.37 41.33 -34.64
N ALA A 103 4.26 41.86 -35.16
CA ALA A 103 4.26 43.09 -35.94
C ALA A 103 4.63 44.32 -35.09
N GLU A 104 4.13 44.40 -33.85
CA GLU A 104 4.48 45.47 -32.90
C GLU A 104 5.98 45.43 -32.54
N LEU A 105 6.55 44.25 -32.29
CA LEU A 105 7.99 44.10 -32.06
C LEU A 105 8.82 44.50 -33.26
N LYS A 106 8.40 44.16 -34.48
CA LYS A 106 9.08 44.56 -35.70
C LYS A 106 9.09 46.06 -35.85
N THR A 107 7.98 46.74 -35.57
CA THR A 107 7.87 48.21 -35.58
C THR A 107 8.79 48.85 -34.55
N ALA A 108 8.78 48.34 -33.30
CA ALA A 108 9.65 48.84 -32.24
C ALA A 108 11.16 48.71 -32.59
N LYS A 109 11.55 47.57 -33.19
CA LYS A 109 12.94 47.36 -33.66
C LYS A 109 13.34 48.30 -34.76
N ALA A 110 12.45 48.58 -35.75
CA ALA A 110 12.73 49.59 -36.83
C ALA A 110 12.89 50.99 -36.25
N ASN A 111 12.05 51.37 -35.26
CA ASN A 111 12.18 52.67 -34.60
C ASN A 111 13.49 52.79 -33.80
N LEU A 112 13.92 51.72 -33.13
CA LEU A 112 15.21 51.69 -32.44
C LEU A 112 16.38 51.85 -33.41
N GLU A 113 16.36 51.13 -34.54
CA GLU A 113 17.38 51.21 -35.55
C GLU A 113 17.50 52.65 -36.10
N TYR A 114 16.37 53.31 -36.38
CA TYR A 114 16.32 54.69 -36.74
C TYR A 114 16.91 55.62 -35.67
N ALA A 115 16.49 55.44 -34.39
CA ALA A 115 16.96 56.25 -33.29
C ALA A 115 18.49 56.13 -33.09
N VAL A 116 19.02 54.87 -33.14
CA VAL A 116 20.45 54.59 -33.04
C VAL A 116 21.24 55.26 -34.19
N SER A 117 20.75 55.14 -35.44
CA SER A 117 21.36 55.84 -36.62
C SER A 117 21.35 57.33 -36.43
N SER A 118 20.28 57.93 -35.94
CA SER A 118 20.17 59.37 -35.67
C SER A 118 21.15 59.81 -34.58
N TYR A 119 21.20 59.08 -33.49
CA TYR A 119 22.12 59.31 -32.36
C TYR A 119 23.58 59.26 -32.82
N GLN A 120 23.96 58.28 -33.63
CA GLN A 120 25.32 58.17 -34.17
C GLN A 120 25.70 59.38 -35.03
N ARG A 121 24.77 59.85 -35.86
CA ARG A 121 25.00 61.09 -36.65
C ARG A 121 25.18 62.32 -35.77
N MET A 122 24.34 62.49 -34.73
CA MET A 122 24.45 63.58 -33.74
C MET A 122 25.75 63.51 -32.96
N LYS A 123 26.18 62.28 -32.57
CA LYS A 123 27.45 62.01 -31.88
C LYS A 123 28.70 62.45 -32.75
N GLU A 124 28.63 62.25 -34.02
CA GLU A 124 29.72 62.78 -34.94
C GLU A 124 29.63 64.29 -35.14
N ALA A 125 28.44 64.85 -35.32
CA ALA A 125 28.24 66.27 -35.55
C ALA A 125 28.60 67.15 -34.33
N ILE A 126 28.46 66.65 -33.08
CA ILE A 126 28.82 67.40 -31.90
C ILE A 126 30.36 67.58 -31.77
N LYS A 127 31.15 66.69 -32.36
CA LYS A 127 32.62 66.82 -32.37
C LYS A 127 33.11 68.06 -33.17
N SER A 128 32.30 68.50 -34.07
CA SER A 128 32.57 69.68 -34.90
C SER A 128 31.73 70.92 -34.53
N ASP A 129 31.13 70.95 -33.36
CA ASP A 129 30.22 71.98 -32.85
C ASP A 129 29.04 72.30 -33.81
N ALA A 130 28.67 71.33 -34.66
CA ALA A 130 27.59 71.50 -35.64
C ALA A 130 26.19 71.30 -35.06
N VAL A 131 26.06 70.78 -33.82
CA VAL A 131 24.78 70.55 -33.12
C VAL A 131 24.92 70.98 -31.70
N SER A 132 23.77 71.31 -31.05
CA SER A 132 23.76 71.68 -29.62
C SER A 132 23.86 70.44 -28.74
N ARG A 133 24.39 70.61 -27.51
CA ARG A 133 24.43 69.53 -26.49
C ARG A 133 23.05 69.06 -26.14
N ILE A 134 22.04 69.91 -26.19
CA ILE A 134 20.63 69.54 -25.94
C ILE A 134 20.14 68.58 -27.01
N GLN A 135 20.43 68.80 -28.30
CA GLN A 135 20.03 67.89 -29.38
C GLN A 135 20.71 66.50 -29.25
N TYR A 136 21.98 66.48 -28.86
CA TYR A 136 22.68 65.21 -28.60
C TYR A 136 22.02 64.42 -27.43
N LEU A 137 21.76 65.08 -26.28
CA LEU A 137 21.10 64.44 -25.15
C LEU A 137 19.67 63.95 -25.45
N GLN A 138 18.94 64.71 -26.29
CA GLN A 138 17.62 64.27 -26.77
C GLN A 138 17.72 63.04 -27.65
N ALA A 139 18.70 62.91 -28.52
CA ALA A 139 18.91 61.76 -29.38
C ALA A 139 19.28 60.50 -28.50
N GLU A 140 20.13 60.67 -27.46
CA GLU A 140 20.50 59.66 -26.52
C GLU A 140 19.29 59.16 -25.70
N SER A 141 18.50 60.07 -25.18
CA SER A 141 17.27 59.74 -24.47
C SER A 141 16.24 59.03 -25.34
N HIS A 142 16.19 59.40 -26.64
CA HIS A 142 15.31 58.77 -27.61
C HIS A 142 15.72 57.32 -27.90
N VAL A 143 17.01 57.00 -27.96
CA VAL A 143 17.49 55.61 -28.06
C VAL A 143 17.04 54.82 -26.83
N ALA A 144 17.26 55.32 -25.62
CA ALA A 144 16.83 54.62 -24.39
C ALA A 144 15.31 54.40 -24.38
N ALA A 145 14.51 55.37 -24.86
CA ALA A 145 13.06 55.20 -24.96
C ALA A 145 12.66 54.12 -25.98
N CYS A 146 13.36 54.04 -27.13
CA CYS A 146 13.12 52.99 -28.14
C CYS A 146 13.59 51.60 -27.64
N GLU A 147 14.68 51.51 -26.88
CA GLU A 147 15.12 50.26 -26.26
C GLU A 147 14.06 49.74 -25.26
N ALA A 148 13.51 50.61 -24.45
CA ALA A 148 12.41 50.26 -23.54
C ALA A 148 11.15 49.78 -24.31
N ALA A 149 10.83 50.44 -25.46
CA ALA A 149 9.71 50.03 -26.30
C ALA A 149 9.92 48.62 -26.91
N VAL A 150 11.15 48.30 -27.36
CA VAL A 150 11.50 46.94 -27.83
C VAL A 150 11.31 45.92 -26.69
N SER A 151 11.83 46.20 -25.51
CA SER A 151 11.68 45.32 -24.35
C SER A 151 10.20 45.06 -24.01
N ASN A 152 9.36 46.10 -24.04
CA ASN A 152 7.92 45.97 -23.84
C ASN A 152 7.24 45.08 -24.90
N ALA A 153 7.59 45.28 -26.19
CA ALA A 153 7.04 44.48 -27.27
C ALA A 153 7.51 43.01 -27.22
N GLU A 154 8.74 42.76 -26.79
CA GLU A 154 9.24 41.38 -26.53
C GLU A 154 8.48 40.71 -25.43
N ALA A 155 8.21 41.39 -24.33
CA ALA A 155 7.40 40.87 -23.22
C ALA A 155 5.95 40.57 -23.67
N ALA A 156 5.33 41.44 -24.45
CA ALA A 156 4.00 41.23 -25.04
C ALA A 156 3.96 40.01 -25.95
N LEU A 157 4.94 39.84 -26.82
CA LEU A 157 5.07 38.68 -27.71
C LEU A 157 5.25 37.37 -26.89
N LYS A 158 6.07 37.40 -25.85
CA LYS A 158 6.27 36.25 -24.97
C LYS A 158 4.95 35.86 -24.30
N THR A 159 4.17 36.81 -23.83
CA THR A 159 2.85 36.58 -23.23
C THR A 159 1.87 35.96 -24.23
N ALA A 160 1.79 36.51 -25.45
CA ALA A 160 0.94 36.00 -26.52
C ALA A 160 1.31 34.53 -26.88
N ARG A 161 2.60 34.22 -27.02
CA ARG A 161 3.09 32.86 -27.27
C ARG A 161 2.80 31.91 -26.14
N THR A 162 2.91 32.36 -24.89
CA THR A 162 2.55 31.55 -23.73
C THR A 162 1.08 31.20 -23.74
N ASN A 163 0.19 32.16 -24.00
CA ASN A 163 -1.25 31.94 -24.10
C ASN A 163 -1.60 30.97 -25.26
N LEU A 164 -0.95 31.10 -26.39
CA LEU A 164 -1.10 30.13 -27.49
C LEU A 164 -0.64 28.73 -27.09
N SER A 165 0.44 28.63 -26.34
CA SER A 165 0.90 27.31 -25.86
C SER A 165 -0.10 26.64 -24.96
N TYR A 166 -0.89 27.37 -24.20
CA TYR A 166 -1.96 26.83 -23.34
C TYR A 166 -3.17 26.32 -24.12
N CYS A 167 -3.33 26.66 -25.39
CA CYS A 167 -4.33 26.06 -26.25
C CYS A 167 -4.05 24.57 -26.52
N TYR A 168 -2.79 24.16 -26.45
CA TYR A 168 -2.35 22.76 -26.62
C TYR A 168 -2.02 22.15 -25.29
N VAL A 169 -3.02 21.52 -24.67
CA VAL A 169 -2.84 20.86 -23.36
C VAL A 169 -2.09 19.56 -23.54
N LYS A 170 -0.89 19.48 -22.95
CA LYS A 170 0.02 18.33 -23.08
C LYS A 170 0.04 17.50 -21.81
N ALA A 171 0.37 16.20 -21.96
CA ALA A 171 0.62 15.32 -20.84
C ALA A 171 1.86 15.79 -20.06
N PRO A 172 1.77 15.95 -18.74
CA PRO A 172 2.90 16.38 -17.90
C PRO A 172 3.89 15.27 -17.61
N CYS A 173 3.45 14.00 -17.70
CA CYS A 173 4.24 12.79 -17.45
C CYS A 173 3.74 11.63 -18.30
N ASP A 174 4.54 10.57 -18.38
CA ASP A 174 4.08 9.28 -18.89
C ASP A 174 3.07 8.66 -17.91
N GLY A 175 2.04 8.01 -18.43
CA GLY A 175 1.02 7.39 -17.56
C GLY A 175 -0.25 7.02 -18.30
N VAL A 176 -1.31 6.78 -17.56
CA VAL A 176 -2.64 6.48 -18.08
C VAL A 176 -3.55 7.67 -17.87
N VAL A 177 -4.24 8.10 -18.95
CA VAL A 177 -5.18 9.21 -18.90
C VAL A 177 -6.59 8.71 -18.64
N ASP A 178 -7.29 9.41 -17.75
CA ASP A 178 -8.69 9.13 -17.41
C ASP A 178 -9.65 9.66 -18.47
N VAL A 179 -10.94 9.44 -18.25
CA VAL A 179 -12.00 9.99 -19.08
C VAL A 179 -11.97 11.53 -19.07
N SER A 180 -12.23 12.14 -20.24
CA SER A 180 -12.37 13.60 -20.34
C SER A 180 -13.66 14.06 -19.67
N ALA A 181 -13.59 15.13 -18.88
CA ALA A 181 -14.76 15.79 -18.31
C ALA A 181 -15.60 16.56 -19.33
N TYR A 182 -15.00 16.87 -20.50
CA TYR A 182 -15.65 17.67 -21.54
C TYR A 182 -15.64 16.95 -22.88
N SER A 183 -16.69 17.17 -23.67
CA SER A 183 -16.79 16.72 -25.05
C SER A 183 -16.24 17.75 -26.02
N VAL A 184 -15.78 17.30 -27.20
CA VAL A 184 -15.41 18.19 -28.31
C VAL A 184 -16.60 19.09 -28.64
N GLY A 185 -16.34 20.38 -28.86
CA GLY A 185 -17.37 21.43 -29.05
C GLY A 185 -17.78 22.13 -27.74
N ALA A 186 -17.41 21.65 -26.56
CA ALA A 186 -17.69 22.32 -25.30
C ALA A 186 -16.83 23.59 -25.13
N TYR A 187 -17.40 24.63 -24.54
CA TYR A 187 -16.68 25.83 -24.18
C TYR A 187 -15.91 25.64 -22.88
N ILE A 188 -14.62 25.94 -22.89
CA ILE A 188 -13.71 25.91 -21.76
C ILE A 188 -13.46 27.34 -21.27
N GLY A 189 -13.86 27.64 -20.05
CA GLY A 189 -13.70 28.99 -19.43
C GLY A 189 -12.49 29.01 -18.46
N GLY A 190 -11.30 28.66 -18.93
CA GLY A 190 -10.13 28.42 -18.09
C GLY A 190 -9.28 29.66 -17.72
N ALA A 191 -9.61 30.84 -18.25
CA ALA A 191 -8.76 32.03 -18.05
C ALA A 191 -8.84 32.61 -16.63
N LEU A 192 -9.99 32.56 -15.98
CA LEU A 192 -10.20 33.07 -14.60
C LEU A 192 -9.93 32.01 -13.55
N GLN A 193 -10.42 30.78 -13.79
CA GLN A 193 -10.18 29.62 -12.93
C GLN A 193 -9.83 28.44 -13.83
N PRO A 194 -8.69 27.74 -13.58
CA PRO A 194 -8.34 26.56 -14.34
C PRO A 194 -9.44 25.49 -14.25
N VAL A 195 -9.87 24.99 -15.39
CA VAL A 195 -10.93 23.99 -15.52
C VAL A 195 -10.30 22.63 -15.72
N LYS A 196 -10.63 21.66 -14.87
CA LYS A 196 -10.14 20.29 -14.98
C LYS A 196 -10.73 19.61 -16.21
N LEU A 197 -9.88 19.15 -17.12
CA LEU A 197 -10.24 18.47 -18.36
C LEU A 197 -10.18 16.95 -18.25
N ALA A 198 -9.14 16.41 -17.62
CA ALA A 198 -8.90 15.01 -17.36
C ALA A 198 -7.84 14.85 -16.26
N THR A 199 -7.57 13.61 -15.86
CA THR A 199 -6.47 13.27 -14.94
C THR A 199 -5.49 12.33 -15.62
N VAL A 200 -4.20 12.50 -15.40
CA VAL A 200 -3.16 11.54 -15.79
C VAL A 200 -2.59 10.90 -14.53
N TYR A 201 -2.60 9.58 -14.49
CA TYR A 201 -2.00 8.79 -13.43
C TYR A 201 -0.65 8.25 -13.90
N LYS A 202 0.43 8.60 -13.22
CA LYS A 202 1.74 7.97 -13.41
C LYS A 202 1.75 6.68 -12.65
N ASP A 203 1.46 5.57 -13.32
CA ASP A 203 1.17 4.26 -12.75
C ASP A 203 2.29 3.23 -12.87
N ASN A 204 3.45 3.59 -13.43
CA ASN A 204 4.60 2.69 -13.54
C ASN A 204 5.13 2.24 -12.18
N ARG A 205 4.95 3.08 -11.17
CA ARG A 205 5.26 2.84 -9.77
C ARG A 205 4.04 3.17 -8.95
N MET A 206 3.78 2.34 -7.93
CA MET A 206 2.64 2.50 -7.04
C MET A 206 3.11 2.67 -5.61
N TYR A 207 2.33 3.37 -4.83
CA TYR A 207 2.51 3.50 -3.40
C TYR A 207 1.36 2.85 -2.66
N SER A 208 1.68 1.98 -1.71
CA SER A 208 0.69 1.45 -0.78
C SER A 208 0.73 2.24 0.52
N TYR A 209 -0.36 2.88 0.88
CA TYR A 209 -0.51 3.57 2.16
C TYR A 209 -1.31 2.70 3.12
N PHE A 210 -0.82 2.61 4.35
CA PHE A 210 -1.50 1.91 5.43
C PHE A 210 -1.17 2.59 6.76
N ASN A 211 -1.98 2.32 7.80
CA ASN A 211 -1.83 2.94 9.10
C ASN A 211 -1.58 1.88 10.16
N ILE A 212 -0.64 2.16 11.08
CA ILE A 212 -0.41 1.36 12.28
C ILE A 212 -0.85 2.16 13.52
N ALA A 213 -1.30 1.48 14.56
CA ALA A 213 -1.64 2.14 15.82
C ALA A 213 -0.36 2.64 16.53
N ASP A 214 -0.45 3.74 17.25
CA ASP A 214 0.66 4.37 17.97
C ASP A 214 1.33 3.46 18.98
N ASN A 215 0.56 2.64 19.72
CA ASN A 215 1.07 1.66 20.66
C ASN A 215 1.89 0.53 19.99
N GLN A 216 1.76 0.35 18.68
CA GLN A 216 2.50 -0.63 17.89
C GLN A 216 3.79 -0.04 17.30
N TYR A 217 3.86 1.30 17.20
CA TYR A 217 5.02 2.00 16.69
C TYR A 217 6.29 1.68 17.48
N LEU A 218 6.23 1.77 18.81
CA LEU A 218 7.38 1.42 19.66
C LEU A 218 7.82 -0.03 19.49
N THR A 219 6.87 -0.97 19.33
CA THR A 219 7.20 -2.37 19.06
C THR A 219 7.90 -2.52 17.71
N TYR A 220 7.45 -1.78 16.70
CA TYR A 220 8.06 -1.76 15.37
C TYR A 220 9.46 -1.13 15.40
N GLU A 221 9.64 0.02 16.06
CA GLU A 221 10.94 0.71 16.21
C GLU A 221 11.95 -0.16 16.95
N LEU A 222 11.57 -0.75 18.09
CA LEU A 222 12.43 -1.65 18.85
C LEU A 222 12.84 -2.89 18.05
N ALA A 223 11.92 -3.41 17.23
CA ALA A 223 12.22 -4.51 16.32
C ALA A 223 13.18 -4.08 15.20
N GLN A 224 13.03 -2.89 14.65
CA GLN A 224 13.95 -2.30 13.66
C GLN A 224 15.35 -2.06 14.25
N GLU A 225 15.47 -1.53 15.47
CA GLU A 225 16.75 -1.39 16.16
C GLU A 225 17.43 -2.74 16.40
N ALA A 226 16.67 -3.76 16.78
CA ALA A 226 17.17 -5.13 16.90
C ALA A 226 17.57 -5.73 15.54
N ALA A 227 16.83 -5.39 14.48
CA ALA A 227 17.07 -5.85 13.11
C ALA A 227 18.15 -5.04 12.38
N SER A 228 18.53 -3.84 12.84
CA SER A 228 19.65 -3.08 12.25
C SER A 228 20.99 -3.84 12.33
N LYS A 229 21.02 -4.93 13.08
CA LYS A 229 22.10 -5.94 13.11
C LYS A 229 21.90 -7.11 12.15
N ILE A 230 20.81 -7.13 11.36
CA ILE A 230 20.42 -8.20 10.43
C ILE A 230 20.16 -7.58 9.06
N PRO A 231 20.47 -8.27 7.91
CA PRO A 231 20.48 -7.66 6.58
C PRO A 231 19.08 -7.23 6.11
N ALA A 232 19.06 -6.20 5.31
CA ALA A 232 18.09 -5.61 4.34
C ALA A 232 16.68 -6.23 4.08
N GLU A 233 16.33 -7.39 4.61
CA GLU A 233 15.04 -8.05 4.38
C GLU A 233 13.88 -7.49 5.21
N THR A 234 14.16 -6.71 6.25
CA THR A 234 13.15 -6.15 7.17
C THR A 234 12.42 -4.92 6.63
N HIS A 235 12.88 -4.36 5.52
CA HIS A 235 12.27 -3.18 4.91
C HIS A 235 11.22 -3.49 3.84
N PHE A 236 10.89 -4.76 3.67
CA PHE A 236 9.87 -5.19 2.71
C PHE A 236 8.58 -5.59 3.42
N VAL A 237 7.48 -5.18 2.82
CA VAL A 237 6.14 -5.62 3.18
C VAL A 237 5.57 -6.46 2.06
N THR A 238 4.67 -7.39 2.38
CA THR A 238 3.96 -8.17 1.38
C THR A 238 2.56 -7.58 1.20
N LEU A 239 2.23 -7.20 -0.03
CA LEU A 239 0.91 -6.73 -0.40
C LEU A 239 0.11 -7.90 -0.97
N ARG A 240 -1.11 -8.10 -0.49
CA ARG A 240 -2.04 -9.11 -1.00
C ARG A 240 -3.31 -8.44 -1.50
N LEU A 241 -3.76 -8.82 -2.70
CA LEU A 241 -5.00 -8.36 -3.29
C LEU A 241 -6.07 -9.44 -3.18
N GLY A 242 -7.28 -9.05 -2.77
CA GLY A 242 -8.42 -9.96 -2.61
C GLY A 242 -8.40 -10.77 -1.32
N THR A 243 -9.51 -11.44 -1.04
CA THR A 243 -9.72 -12.27 0.16
C THR A 243 -8.93 -13.57 0.15
N ASP A 244 -8.63 -14.08 -1.03
CA ASP A 244 -8.01 -15.41 -1.20
C ASP A 244 -6.48 -15.36 -1.24
N GLY A 245 -5.88 -14.15 -1.22
CA GLY A 245 -4.42 -13.99 -1.19
C GLY A 245 -3.65 -14.57 -2.39
N ALA A 246 -4.36 -14.88 -3.49
CA ALA A 246 -3.80 -15.56 -4.66
C ALA A 246 -2.70 -14.76 -5.37
N GLN A 247 -2.71 -13.44 -5.24
CA GLN A 247 -1.68 -12.56 -5.80
C GLN A 247 -1.03 -11.74 -4.71
N SER A 248 0.30 -11.82 -4.64
CA SER A 248 1.11 -11.08 -3.68
C SER A 248 2.26 -10.37 -4.36
N TRP A 249 2.58 -9.18 -3.88
CA TRP A 249 3.70 -8.37 -4.33
C TRP A 249 4.56 -7.98 -3.15
N LYS A 250 5.88 -7.97 -3.34
CA LYS A 250 6.80 -7.39 -2.38
C LYS A 250 6.91 -5.90 -2.65
N ALA A 251 6.73 -5.09 -1.62
CA ALA A 251 6.89 -3.64 -1.66
C ALA A 251 7.92 -3.20 -0.64
N LYS A 252 8.71 -2.20 -0.99
CA LYS A 252 9.73 -1.62 -0.12
C LYS A 252 9.12 -0.53 0.74
N LEU A 253 9.23 -0.66 2.06
CA LEU A 253 8.84 0.41 2.97
C LEU A 253 9.81 1.59 2.79
N ASP A 254 9.31 2.76 2.37
CA ASP A 254 10.11 3.93 2.05
C ASP A 254 9.77 5.18 2.89
N TYR A 255 8.63 5.16 3.59
CA TYR A 255 8.20 6.30 4.38
C TYR A 255 7.43 5.89 5.63
N LEU A 256 7.76 6.53 6.72
CA LEU A 256 7.05 6.51 7.99
C LEU A 256 6.68 7.96 8.36
N SER A 257 5.43 8.21 8.70
CA SER A 257 4.99 9.54 9.11
C SER A 257 5.75 10.02 10.37
N PRO A 258 6.26 11.25 10.38
CA PRO A 258 6.94 11.80 11.56
C PRO A 258 5.97 12.17 12.69
N ASN A 259 4.66 12.12 12.45
CA ASN A 259 3.64 12.48 13.44
C ASN A 259 2.51 11.45 13.49
N VAL A 260 1.92 11.31 14.67
CA VAL A 260 0.71 10.54 14.90
C VAL A 260 -0.51 11.38 14.53
N THR A 261 -1.44 10.80 13.79
CA THR A 261 -2.74 11.44 13.51
C THR A 261 -3.58 11.40 14.79
N LEU A 262 -3.77 12.54 15.43
CA LEU A 262 -4.42 12.64 16.75
C LEU A 262 -5.87 12.13 16.78
N THR A 263 -6.59 12.24 15.67
CA THR A 263 -8.00 11.78 15.56
C THR A 263 -8.15 10.28 15.59
N THR A 264 -7.13 9.53 15.15
CA THR A 264 -7.17 8.06 15.01
C THR A 264 -6.12 7.35 15.86
N GLY A 265 -5.15 8.07 16.45
CA GLY A 265 -4.04 7.49 17.18
C GLY A 265 -3.18 6.57 16.29
N THR A 266 -2.98 6.95 15.02
CA THR A 266 -2.27 6.11 14.04
C THR A 266 -1.15 6.85 13.36
N LEU A 267 -0.11 6.12 12.97
CA LEU A 267 0.96 6.57 12.07
C LEU A 267 0.72 6.01 10.68
N ARG A 268 0.94 6.85 9.67
CA ARG A 268 0.87 6.45 8.27
C ARG A 268 2.22 5.94 7.79
N LEU A 269 2.21 4.79 7.15
CA LEU A 269 3.35 4.20 6.45
C LEU A 269 3.08 4.15 4.96
N ARG A 270 4.17 4.14 4.19
CA ARG A 270 4.11 3.98 2.74
C ARG A 270 5.12 2.93 2.31
N ALA A 271 4.68 2.08 1.40
CA ALA A 271 5.54 1.13 0.72
C ALA A 271 5.46 1.34 -0.79
N GLU A 272 6.62 1.32 -1.44
CA GLU A 272 6.80 1.50 -2.88
C GLU A 272 6.89 0.15 -3.57
N LEU A 273 6.22 0.02 -4.73
CA LEU A 273 6.31 -1.16 -5.59
C LEU A 273 6.24 -0.77 -7.06
N ASP A 274 6.93 -1.53 -7.90
CA ASP A 274 6.89 -1.37 -9.35
C ASP A 274 5.62 -2.04 -9.92
N ASN A 275 5.07 -1.42 -10.97
CA ASN A 275 3.88 -1.89 -11.69
C ASN A 275 4.12 -1.92 -13.20
N PRO A 276 5.08 -2.74 -13.69
CA PRO A 276 5.48 -2.74 -15.09
C PRO A 276 4.35 -3.17 -16.03
N ASP A 277 3.49 -4.07 -15.57
CA ASP A 277 2.39 -4.62 -16.37
C ASP A 277 1.11 -3.77 -16.32
N GLY A 278 1.09 -2.72 -15.47
CA GLY A 278 -0.09 -1.86 -15.28
C GLY A 278 -1.31 -2.60 -14.71
N MET A 279 -1.10 -3.75 -14.03
CA MET A 279 -2.18 -4.52 -13.42
C MET A 279 -2.76 -3.82 -12.20
N LEU A 280 -1.90 -3.16 -11.42
CA LEU A 280 -2.30 -2.43 -10.25
C LEU A 280 -2.85 -1.06 -10.65
N ARG A 281 -3.97 -0.68 -10.05
CA ARG A 281 -4.61 0.60 -10.30
C ARG A 281 -4.71 1.43 -9.03
N PRO A 282 -4.62 2.77 -9.12
CA PRO A 282 -4.87 3.64 -7.99
C PRO A 282 -6.28 3.39 -7.42
N GLY A 283 -6.41 3.42 -6.09
CA GLY A 283 -7.66 3.19 -5.37
C GLY A 283 -7.95 1.73 -5.03
N LEU A 284 -7.13 0.76 -5.46
CA LEU A 284 -7.29 -0.64 -5.05
C LEU A 284 -6.97 -0.80 -3.56
N PHE A 285 -7.83 -1.52 -2.84
CA PHE A 285 -7.57 -1.95 -1.47
C PHE A 285 -6.68 -3.18 -1.45
N VAL A 286 -5.71 -3.17 -0.55
CA VAL A 286 -4.74 -4.25 -0.36
C VAL A 286 -4.61 -4.58 1.12
N SER A 287 -4.30 -5.84 1.43
CA SER A 287 -3.83 -6.25 2.75
C SER A 287 -2.31 -6.17 2.78
N VAL A 288 -1.78 -5.37 3.68
CA VAL A 288 -0.34 -5.15 3.85
C VAL A 288 0.14 -5.98 5.02
N THR A 289 0.96 -7.00 4.76
CA THR A 289 1.61 -7.81 5.79
C THR A 289 2.94 -7.16 6.15
N LEU A 290 2.99 -6.56 7.34
CA LEU A 290 4.17 -5.89 7.88
C LEU A 290 4.90 -6.84 8.85
N PRO A 291 6.18 -7.20 8.60
CA PRO A 291 7.01 -7.86 9.58
C PRO A 291 7.40 -6.87 10.70
N TYR A 292 7.24 -7.29 11.97
CA TYR A 292 7.54 -6.44 13.13
C TYR A 292 8.50 -7.08 14.13
N GLY A 293 9.03 -8.26 13.86
CA GLY A 293 9.99 -8.92 14.72
C GLY A 293 10.25 -10.37 14.32
N GLU A 294 11.13 -11.03 15.08
CA GLU A 294 11.46 -12.44 14.93
C GLU A 294 11.29 -13.15 16.28
N ALA A 295 10.49 -14.19 16.31
CA ALA A 295 10.44 -15.12 17.45
C ALA A 295 11.50 -16.19 17.25
N ARG A 296 12.60 -16.08 17.99
CA ARG A 296 13.70 -17.06 17.95
C ARG A 296 13.30 -18.29 18.74
N ASN A 297 13.61 -19.48 18.19
CA ASN A 297 13.28 -20.77 18.78
C ASN A 297 11.79 -20.89 19.15
N ALA A 298 10.91 -20.39 18.29
CA ALA A 298 9.47 -20.48 18.49
C ALA A 298 9.02 -21.94 18.46
N VAL A 299 8.17 -22.30 19.43
CA VAL A 299 7.56 -23.63 19.50
C VAL A 299 6.33 -23.67 18.62
N LEU A 300 6.34 -24.50 17.60
CA LEU A 300 5.31 -24.60 16.58
C LEU A 300 4.55 -25.93 16.70
N VAL A 301 3.23 -25.85 16.65
CA VAL A 301 2.33 -27.03 16.60
C VAL A 301 1.36 -26.89 15.43
N ASN A 302 0.84 -28.00 14.94
CA ASN A 302 -0.18 -27.97 13.91
C ASN A 302 -1.45 -27.27 14.44
N ASP A 303 -1.95 -26.26 13.75
CA ASP A 303 -3.13 -25.49 14.17
C ASP A 303 -4.37 -26.38 14.36
N ALA A 304 -4.53 -27.43 13.54
CA ALA A 304 -5.61 -28.41 13.66
C ALA A 304 -5.56 -29.26 14.94
N SER A 305 -4.42 -29.24 15.66
CA SER A 305 -4.25 -29.96 16.93
C SER A 305 -4.70 -29.15 18.14
N ILE A 306 -4.99 -27.85 17.94
CA ILE A 306 -5.37 -26.93 19.01
C ILE A 306 -6.88 -26.97 19.20
N GLY A 307 -7.30 -27.40 20.39
CA GLY A 307 -8.70 -27.32 20.80
C GLY A 307 -9.05 -25.95 21.37
N THR A 308 -10.35 -25.68 21.43
CA THR A 308 -10.90 -24.45 22.04
C THR A 308 -12.01 -24.81 22.98
N ASP A 309 -11.99 -24.25 24.17
CA ASP A 309 -13.06 -24.36 25.14
C ASP A 309 -13.45 -23.00 25.74
N GLN A 310 -14.21 -22.99 26.84
CA GLN A 310 -14.64 -21.73 27.48
C GLN A 310 -13.50 -20.98 28.17
N LEU A 311 -12.39 -21.64 28.48
CA LEU A 311 -11.23 -21.08 29.16
C LEU A 311 -10.13 -20.63 28.17
N GLY A 312 -10.26 -20.98 26.87
CA GLY A 312 -9.31 -20.57 25.84
C GLY A 312 -8.83 -21.69 24.93
N LYS A 313 -7.57 -21.63 24.53
CA LYS A 313 -6.93 -22.63 23.67
C LYS A 313 -6.24 -23.70 24.52
N TYR A 314 -6.33 -24.96 24.08
CA TYR A 314 -5.69 -26.08 24.77
C TYR A 314 -5.07 -27.07 23.81
N LEU A 315 -4.14 -27.87 24.35
CA LEU A 315 -3.56 -29.04 23.70
C LEU A 315 -3.68 -30.27 24.61
N TYR A 316 -3.74 -31.44 24.02
CA TYR A 316 -3.50 -32.70 24.71
C TYR A 316 -2.00 -33.03 24.61
N VAL A 317 -1.32 -32.98 25.76
CA VAL A 317 0.11 -33.28 25.89
C VAL A 317 0.26 -34.69 26.46
N VAL A 318 1.21 -35.45 25.90
CA VAL A 318 1.43 -36.85 26.28
C VAL A 318 2.73 -36.91 27.08
N ASN A 319 2.64 -37.45 28.31
CA ASN A 319 3.81 -37.63 29.18
C ASN A 319 4.59 -38.92 28.82
N ASP A 320 5.69 -39.16 29.52
CA ASP A 320 6.57 -40.31 29.29
C ASP A 320 5.91 -41.66 29.64
N SER A 321 4.79 -41.65 30.40
CA SER A 321 3.99 -42.86 30.73
C SER A 321 2.84 -43.07 29.72
N ASP A 322 2.82 -42.35 28.58
CA ASP A 322 1.79 -42.40 27.57
C ASP A 322 0.39 -42.02 28.07
N ILE A 323 0.32 -41.16 29.09
CA ILE A 323 -0.91 -40.63 29.65
C ILE A 323 -1.15 -39.21 29.06
N VAL A 324 -2.36 -38.99 28.61
CA VAL A 324 -2.80 -37.71 28.04
C VAL A 324 -3.13 -36.72 29.15
N ASN A 325 -2.52 -35.55 29.08
CA ASN A 325 -2.79 -34.39 29.91
C ASN A 325 -3.43 -33.27 29.11
N TYR A 326 -4.56 -32.79 29.56
CA TYR A 326 -5.20 -31.59 29.04
C TYR A 326 -4.47 -30.37 29.58
N ARG A 327 -4.02 -29.46 28.69
CA ARG A 327 -3.23 -28.28 29.08
C ARG A 327 -3.64 -27.05 28.31
N HIS A 328 -3.95 -25.97 29.01
CA HIS A 328 -4.14 -24.67 28.42
C HIS A 328 -2.82 -24.12 27.86
N ILE A 329 -2.92 -23.48 26.71
CA ILE A 329 -1.79 -22.88 26.02
C ILE A 329 -2.12 -21.45 25.58
N GLU A 330 -1.12 -20.63 25.54
CA GLU A 330 -1.20 -19.33 24.86
C GLU A 330 -0.66 -19.45 23.43
N VAL A 331 -1.49 -19.10 22.48
CA VAL A 331 -1.12 -19.18 21.06
C VAL A 331 -0.70 -17.82 20.52
N GLY A 332 0.21 -17.86 19.55
CA GLY A 332 0.63 -16.73 18.76
C GLY A 332 0.00 -16.73 17.37
N GLN A 333 0.71 -16.12 16.42
CA GLN A 333 0.31 -16.08 15.02
C GLN A 333 0.36 -17.46 14.36
N LEU A 334 -0.38 -17.59 13.27
CA LEU A 334 -0.23 -18.71 12.34
C LEU A 334 1.05 -18.47 11.52
N ALA A 335 1.91 -19.47 11.47
CA ALA A 335 3.10 -19.49 10.63
C ALA A 335 2.82 -20.31 9.35
N ASP A 336 3.82 -20.43 8.48
CA ASP A 336 3.70 -21.21 7.26
C ASP A 336 3.33 -22.67 7.52
N HIS A 337 2.80 -23.36 6.53
CA HIS A 337 2.38 -24.77 6.60
C HIS A 337 1.35 -25.07 7.68
N ASN A 338 0.44 -24.15 7.97
CA ASN A 338 -0.61 -24.34 8.99
C ASN A 338 -0.08 -24.61 10.40
N MET A 339 1.12 -24.15 10.71
CA MET A 339 1.71 -24.25 12.03
C MET A 339 1.36 -23.03 12.88
N ARG A 340 1.03 -23.24 14.15
CA ARG A 340 0.71 -22.17 15.10
C ARG A 340 1.84 -22.01 16.11
N VAL A 341 2.29 -20.79 16.33
CA VAL A 341 3.23 -20.47 17.41
C VAL A 341 2.56 -20.66 18.75
N VAL A 342 3.20 -21.39 19.67
CA VAL A 342 2.81 -21.52 21.07
C VAL A 342 3.73 -20.63 21.90
N LYS A 343 3.15 -19.63 22.58
CA LYS A 343 3.89 -18.69 23.42
C LYS A 343 4.22 -19.27 24.78
N SER A 344 3.27 -20.01 25.37
CA SER A 344 3.43 -20.66 26.66
C SER A 344 2.56 -21.90 26.78
N GLY A 345 2.93 -22.81 27.69
CA GLY A 345 2.16 -24.02 28.01
C GLY A 345 2.64 -25.32 27.36
N LEU A 346 3.66 -25.29 26.48
CA LEU A 346 4.26 -26.48 25.85
C LEU A 346 5.77 -26.36 25.79
N SER A 347 6.48 -27.41 26.22
CA SER A 347 7.93 -27.50 26.11
C SER A 347 8.35 -28.15 24.78
N PRO A 348 9.53 -27.80 24.22
CA PRO A 348 10.03 -28.39 22.97
C PRO A 348 10.23 -29.90 23.00
N SER A 349 10.45 -30.49 24.20
CA SER A 349 10.69 -31.91 24.38
C SER A 349 9.41 -32.73 24.53
N GLU A 350 8.28 -32.09 24.81
CA GLU A 350 7.00 -32.76 25.06
C GLU A 350 6.34 -33.24 23.77
N ARG A 351 5.54 -34.31 23.87
CA ARG A 351 4.74 -34.80 22.73
C ARG A 351 3.30 -34.29 22.86
N TYR A 352 2.69 -33.95 21.74
CA TYR A 352 1.29 -33.52 21.69
C TYR A 352 0.47 -34.38 20.72
N VAL A 353 -0.83 -34.48 20.95
CA VAL A 353 -1.77 -35.21 20.08
C VAL A 353 -2.06 -34.39 18.82
N THR A 354 -1.83 -34.96 17.64
CA THR A 354 -2.03 -34.29 16.36
C THR A 354 -3.41 -34.51 15.75
N LYS A 355 -4.00 -35.69 16.00
CA LYS A 355 -5.31 -36.07 15.46
C LYS A 355 -6.15 -36.75 16.55
N ALA A 356 -7.45 -36.88 16.28
CA ALA A 356 -8.39 -37.56 17.14
C ALA A 356 -8.70 -36.85 18.47
N LEU A 357 -8.69 -35.54 18.52
CA LEU A 357 -9.00 -34.70 19.70
C LEU A 357 -10.33 -35.09 20.37
N LEU A 358 -11.35 -35.50 19.61
CA LEU A 358 -12.66 -35.92 20.13
C LEU A 358 -12.66 -37.30 20.81
N LYS A 359 -11.64 -38.13 20.56
CA LYS A 359 -11.51 -39.48 21.09
C LYS A 359 -10.65 -39.56 22.35
N VAL A 360 -9.92 -38.48 22.63
CA VAL A 360 -8.93 -38.43 23.71
C VAL A 360 -9.48 -37.62 24.88
N ARG A 361 -9.20 -38.06 26.10
CA ARG A 361 -9.60 -37.37 27.34
C ARG A 361 -8.44 -37.30 28.31
N GLN A 362 -8.50 -36.36 29.23
CA GLN A 362 -7.53 -36.24 30.32
C GLN A 362 -7.41 -37.52 31.09
N GLY A 363 -6.19 -37.95 31.42
CA GLY A 363 -5.88 -39.16 32.19
C GLY A 363 -5.95 -40.47 31.40
N MET A 364 -6.29 -40.41 30.11
CA MET A 364 -6.38 -41.60 29.26
C MET A 364 -4.99 -42.10 28.88
N LYS A 365 -4.75 -43.41 29.00
CA LYS A 365 -3.54 -44.08 28.52
C LYS A 365 -3.72 -44.38 27.03
N ILE A 366 -2.78 -43.99 26.20
CA ILE A 366 -2.81 -44.16 24.74
C ILE A 366 -1.64 -45.04 24.28
N LYS A 367 -1.73 -45.52 23.04
CA LYS A 367 -0.59 -46.08 22.29
C LYS A 367 -0.14 -45.05 21.30
N PRO A 368 0.97 -44.34 21.57
CA PRO A 368 1.41 -43.24 20.68
C PRO A 368 1.90 -43.80 19.34
N ILE A 369 1.45 -43.19 18.25
CA ILE A 369 1.98 -43.37 16.94
C ILE A 369 2.73 -42.07 16.59
N GLU A 370 4.06 -42.14 16.61
CA GLU A 370 4.88 -40.97 16.34
C GLU A 370 4.74 -40.55 14.88
N GLN A 371 4.30 -39.31 14.67
CA GLN A 371 4.25 -38.66 13.38
C GLN A 371 5.38 -37.66 13.32
N THR A 372 6.17 -37.73 12.27
CA THR A 372 7.14 -36.65 11.98
C THR A 372 6.36 -35.47 11.42
N ASN A 373 6.48 -34.29 12.03
CA ASN A 373 6.00 -33.03 11.43
C ASN A 373 6.80 -32.79 10.14
N LYS A 374 6.38 -33.42 9.04
CA LYS A 374 6.93 -33.10 7.72
C LYS A 374 6.24 -31.83 7.25
N LEU A 375 7.01 -30.81 7.01
CA LEU A 375 6.62 -29.65 6.22
C LEU A 375 6.18 -30.15 4.82
N GLN A 376 4.88 -30.24 4.58
CA GLN A 376 4.31 -30.51 3.25
C GLN A 376 3.94 -29.20 2.60
#